data_3bca30ed7cb8b201da8bfa4cb8b131ac
#
_entry.id   3bca30ed7cb8b201da8bfa4cb8b131ac
#
_cell.length_a   1.000
_cell.length_b   1.000
_cell.length_c   1.000
_cell.angle_alpha   90.00
_cell.angle_beta   90.00
_cell.angle_gamma   90.00
#
_symmetry.space_group_name_H-M   'P 1'
#
loop_
_entity.id
_entity.type
_entity.pdbx_description
1 polymer ?
#
loop_
_entity_poly.entity_id
_entity_poly.type
_entity_poly.pdbx_seq_one_letter_code
_entity_poly.pdbx_strand_id
1 'polypeptide(L)'
;MVSLLVFPPAAVFSELYHDACKTVISNYTVHGALQVKFLSAIRQDFESVFDELDAAARPSSASSVHLKRLQKLHGQLASLKSHKSCFCCLMRMPEKVLGCGHALCDVCIKIFGTPSSSEKYSYTVTECVLCGAPHWDSSFRFVPPTAGVRMLSLDGGGVRGVIPLTFLARIEEDLFCPLREHFDFVCGTSADGFATSEPTERLTDCPRWPRHHRDLPDALER
;
A
#
# COMPACT_ATOMS: atom_id res chain seq x y z
N MET A 1 -16.43 -35.07 -0.25
CA MET A 1 -16.40 -33.60 -0.35
C MET A 1 -15.84 -33.26 -1.73
N VAL A 2 -16.61 -32.61 -2.59
CA VAL A 2 -16.13 -32.16 -3.91
C VAL A 2 -15.32 -30.90 -3.64
N SER A 3 -14.03 -30.89 -4.01
CA SER A 3 -13.19 -29.69 -3.93
C SER A 3 -13.84 -28.57 -4.73
N LEU A 4 -14.03 -27.41 -4.11
CA LEU A 4 -14.55 -26.20 -4.77
C LEU A 4 -13.52 -25.54 -5.69
N LEU A 5 -12.30 -26.07 -5.75
CA LEU A 5 -11.23 -25.52 -6.57
C LEU A 5 -11.43 -25.94 -8.02
N VAL A 6 -11.69 -24.97 -8.89
CA VAL A 6 -11.83 -25.17 -10.34
C VAL A 6 -10.51 -25.64 -10.96
N PHE A 7 -9.37 -25.27 -10.36
CA PHE A 7 -8.03 -25.66 -10.81
C PHE A 7 -7.25 -26.35 -9.69
N PRO A 8 -6.63 -27.52 -9.96
CA PRO A 8 -5.79 -28.17 -8.97
C PRO A 8 -4.53 -27.32 -8.68
N PRO A 9 -4.19 -27.08 -7.38
CA PRO A 9 -3.07 -26.22 -7.00
C PRO A 9 -1.73 -26.59 -7.63
N ALA A 10 -1.48 -27.90 -7.75
CA ALA A 10 -0.28 -28.42 -8.39
C ALA A 10 -0.15 -28.01 -9.87
N ALA A 11 -1.25 -27.98 -10.63
CA ALA A 11 -1.25 -27.55 -12.01
C ALA A 11 -1.03 -26.03 -12.09
N VAL A 12 -1.71 -25.25 -11.24
CA VAL A 12 -1.53 -23.80 -11.14
C VAL A 12 -0.07 -23.44 -10.85
N PHE A 13 0.54 -24.12 -9.88
CA PHE A 13 1.96 -23.91 -9.58
C PHE A 13 2.84 -24.24 -10.79
N SER A 14 2.64 -25.36 -11.42
CA SER A 14 3.47 -25.84 -12.53
C SER A 14 3.40 -24.91 -13.75
N GLU A 15 2.22 -24.38 -14.04
CA GLU A 15 2.00 -23.54 -15.23
C GLU A 15 2.38 -22.06 -15.02
N LEU A 16 2.12 -21.51 -13.82
CA LEU A 16 2.27 -20.08 -13.59
C LEU A 16 3.49 -19.69 -12.77
N TYR A 17 3.96 -20.54 -11.86
CA TYR A 17 4.97 -20.15 -10.88
C TYR A 17 6.28 -20.94 -10.96
N HIS A 18 6.27 -22.16 -11.50
CA HIS A 18 7.43 -23.03 -11.52
C HIS A 18 8.68 -22.38 -12.15
N ASP A 19 8.55 -21.84 -13.35
CA ASP A 19 9.69 -21.28 -14.09
C ASP A 19 10.19 -19.97 -13.46
N ALA A 20 9.29 -19.15 -12.95
CA ALA A 20 9.65 -17.94 -12.20
C ALA A 20 10.44 -18.30 -10.92
N CYS A 21 9.95 -19.25 -10.13
CA CYS A 21 10.64 -19.74 -8.94
C CYS A 21 12.00 -20.36 -9.28
N LYS A 22 12.06 -21.17 -10.32
CA LYS A 22 13.31 -21.78 -10.80
C LYS A 22 14.34 -20.73 -11.19
N THR A 23 13.93 -19.69 -11.92
CA THR A 23 14.80 -18.57 -12.31
C THR A 23 15.34 -17.84 -11.09
N VAL A 24 14.47 -17.49 -10.13
CA VAL A 24 14.89 -16.81 -8.91
C VAL A 24 15.87 -17.68 -8.10
N ILE A 25 15.54 -18.96 -7.88
CA ILE A 25 16.38 -19.86 -7.11
C ILE A 25 17.75 -20.04 -7.77
N SER A 26 17.81 -20.14 -9.11
CA SER A 26 19.08 -20.29 -9.84
C SER A 26 20.01 -19.08 -9.69
N ASN A 27 19.48 -17.90 -9.46
CA ASN A 27 20.26 -16.70 -9.21
C ASN A 27 20.91 -16.65 -7.82
N TYR A 28 20.40 -17.42 -6.85
CA TYR A 28 20.86 -17.40 -5.46
C TYR A 28 21.58 -18.68 -5.03
N THR A 29 21.46 -19.78 -5.77
CA THR A 29 22.04 -21.07 -5.40
C THR A 29 22.76 -21.72 -6.56
N VAL A 30 24.02 -22.10 -6.31
CA VAL A 30 24.91 -22.73 -7.32
C VAL A 30 24.69 -24.25 -7.41
N HIS A 31 24.17 -24.89 -6.35
CA HIS A 31 24.03 -26.35 -6.28
C HIS A 31 22.68 -26.87 -6.75
N GLY A 32 22.64 -27.60 -7.86
CA GLY A 32 21.42 -28.12 -8.47
C GLY A 32 20.53 -28.96 -7.52
N ALA A 33 21.12 -29.73 -6.62
CA ALA A 33 20.37 -30.49 -5.62
C ALA A 33 19.61 -29.61 -4.61
N LEU A 34 20.18 -28.45 -4.24
CA LEU A 34 19.51 -27.47 -3.39
C LEU A 34 18.38 -26.75 -4.14
N GLN A 35 18.59 -26.43 -5.41
CA GLN A 35 17.56 -25.82 -6.25
C GLN A 35 16.29 -26.69 -6.31
N VAL A 36 16.47 -28.00 -6.52
CA VAL A 36 15.35 -28.95 -6.57
C VAL A 36 14.63 -29.02 -5.22
N LYS A 37 15.38 -29.05 -4.10
CA LYS A 37 14.80 -29.05 -2.75
C LYS A 37 14.00 -27.79 -2.45
N PHE A 38 14.54 -26.61 -2.79
CA PHE A 38 13.84 -25.35 -2.61
C PHE A 38 12.57 -25.28 -3.45
N LEU A 39 12.65 -25.67 -4.73
CA LEU A 39 11.51 -25.65 -5.62
C LEU A 39 10.39 -26.60 -5.14
N SER A 40 10.75 -27.79 -4.67
CA SER A 40 9.80 -28.74 -4.12
C SER A 40 9.17 -28.22 -2.81
N ALA A 41 9.96 -27.57 -1.94
CA ALA A 41 9.43 -26.98 -0.70
C ALA A 41 8.45 -25.82 -0.98
N ILE A 42 8.78 -24.94 -1.93
CA ILE A 42 7.88 -23.85 -2.34
C ILE A 42 6.58 -24.42 -2.92
N ARG A 43 6.67 -25.43 -3.77
CA ARG A 43 5.49 -26.10 -4.31
C ARG A 43 4.64 -26.71 -3.22
N GLN A 44 5.24 -27.45 -2.30
CA GLN A 44 4.52 -28.07 -1.19
C GLN A 44 3.86 -27.04 -0.27
N ASP A 45 4.55 -25.92 0.02
CA ASP A 45 3.96 -24.85 0.81
C ASP A 45 2.80 -24.17 0.06
N PHE A 46 2.95 -23.95 -1.25
CA PHE A 46 1.88 -23.43 -2.10
C PHE A 46 0.64 -24.33 -2.07
N GLU A 47 0.80 -25.64 -2.28
CA GLU A 47 -0.30 -26.62 -2.22
C GLU A 47 -0.97 -26.60 -0.83
N SER A 48 -0.18 -26.55 0.26
CA SER A 48 -0.70 -26.51 1.63
C SER A 48 -1.55 -25.28 1.94
N VAL A 49 -1.29 -24.13 1.28
CA VAL A 49 -2.15 -22.94 1.43
C VAL A 49 -3.56 -23.22 0.92
N PHE A 50 -3.67 -23.89 -0.24
CA PHE A 50 -4.97 -24.20 -0.82
C PHE A 50 -5.73 -25.23 0.02
N ASP A 51 -5.03 -26.20 0.60
CA ASP A 51 -5.64 -27.16 1.52
C ASP A 51 -6.19 -26.45 2.78
N GLU A 52 -5.44 -25.49 3.34
CA GLU A 52 -5.89 -24.68 4.47
C GLU A 52 -7.10 -23.79 4.08
N LEU A 53 -7.12 -23.24 2.87
CA LEU A 53 -8.22 -22.42 2.37
C LEU A 53 -9.48 -23.24 2.12
N ASP A 54 -9.34 -24.45 1.55
CA ASP A 54 -10.45 -25.36 1.27
C ASP A 54 -11.07 -25.89 2.56
N ALA A 55 -10.23 -26.24 3.56
CA ALA A 55 -10.67 -26.64 4.89
C ALA A 55 -11.42 -25.53 5.65
N ALA A 56 -11.11 -24.29 5.38
CA ALA A 56 -11.66 -23.14 6.10
C ALA A 56 -13.07 -22.74 5.64
N ALA A 57 -13.56 -23.18 4.48
CA ALA A 57 -14.93 -23.13 3.98
C ALA A 57 -15.67 -21.77 3.98
N ARG A 58 -15.02 -20.63 4.29
CA ARG A 58 -15.63 -19.29 4.31
C ARG A 58 -14.70 -18.25 3.69
N PRO A 59 -15.22 -17.24 2.92
CA PRO A 59 -14.40 -16.17 2.35
C PRO A 59 -13.59 -15.35 3.37
N SER A 60 -14.12 -15.21 4.60
CA SER A 60 -13.42 -14.53 5.71
C SER A 60 -12.21 -15.29 6.26
N SER A 61 -12.01 -16.53 5.84
CA SER A 61 -10.91 -17.37 6.34
C SER A 61 -9.60 -17.15 5.58
N ALA A 62 -9.62 -16.62 4.36
CA ALA A 62 -8.40 -16.35 3.60
C ALA A 62 -7.48 -15.35 4.33
N SER A 63 -8.04 -14.26 4.87
CA SER A 63 -7.28 -13.31 5.69
C SER A 63 -6.73 -13.94 6.97
N SER A 64 -7.50 -14.84 7.60
CA SER A 64 -7.07 -15.57 8.80
C SER A 64 -5.94 -16.56 8.50
N VAL A 65 -6.02 -17.30 7.39
CA VAL A 65 -4.95 -18.18 6.92
C VAL A 65 -3.69 -17.37 6.63
N HIS A 66 -3.84 -16.26 5.91
CA HIS A 66 -2.72 -15.38 5.59
C HIS A 66 -2.08 -14.80 6.86
N LEU A 67 -2.87 -14.31 7.81
CA LEU A 67 -2.37 -13.78 9.08
C LEU A 67 -1.59 -14.83 9.87
N LYS A 68 -2.12 -16.05 9.99
CA LYS A 68 -1.43 -17.15 10.68
C LYS A 68 -0.08 -17.49 10.05
N ARG A 69 0.02 -17.41 8.71
CA ARG A 69 1.29 -17.64 8.00
C ARG A 69 2.28 -16.50 8.22
N LEU A 70 1.82 -15.26 8.20
CA LEU A 70 2.66 -14.10 8.54
C LEU A 70 3.18 -14.20 9.99
N GLN A 71 2.35 -14.62 10.94
CA GLN A 71 2.74 -14.80 12.33
C GLN A 71 3.89 -15.81 12.50
N LYS A 72 3.90 -16.89 11.71
CA LYS A 72 5.03 -17.85 11.70
C LYS A 72 6.34 -17.21 11.22
N LEU A 73 6.26 -16.12 10.46
CA LEU A 73 7.40 -15.43 9.86
C LEU A 73 7.78 -14.13 10.62
N HIS A 74 7.15 -13.81 11.74
CA HIS A 74 7.39 -12.57 12.49
C HIS A 74 8.89 -12.35 12.78
N GLY A 75 9.62 -13.39 13.16
CA GLY A 75 11.05 -13.29 13.46
C GLY A 75 11.89 -12.87 12.24
N GLN A 76 11.56 -13.37 11.05
CA GLN A 76 12.25 -13.05 9.81
C GLN A 76 11.81 -11.69 9.24
N LEU A 77 10.52 -11.38 9.35
CA LEU A 77 9.95 -10.14 8.83
C LEU A 77 10.28 -8.93 9.71
N ALA A 78 10.56 -9.11 10.99
CA ALA A 78 10.79 -8.03 11.95
C ALA A 78 11.87 -7.03 11.53
N SER A 79 12.94 -7.50 10.87
CA SER A 79 14.03 -6.68 10.37
C SER A 79 13.80 -6.12 8.96
N LEU A 80 12.83 -6.67 8.22
CA LEU A 80 12.57 -6.31 6.83
C LEU A 80 11.61 -5.14 6.73
N LYS A 81 12.10 -3.99 6.31
CA LYS A 81 11.31 -2.76 6.11
C LYS A 81 11.43 -2.29 4.68
N SER A 82 10.33 -1.85 4.10
CA SER A 82 10.30 -1.35 2.73
C SER A 82 9.27 -0.25 2.57
N HIS A 83 9.63 0.78 1.80
CA HIS A 83 8.71 1.81 1.32
C HIS A 83 8.28 1.58 -0.12
N LYS A 84 8.82 0.54 -0.78
CA LYS A 84 8.50 0.21 -2.17
C LYS A 84 7.48 -0.91 -2.30
N SER A 85 7.49 -1.88 -1.37
CA SER A 85 6.60 -3.04 -1.41
C SER A 85 6.00 -3.29 -0.04
N CYS A 86 4.69 -3.47 0.01
CA CYS A 86 3.98 -3.92 1.21
C CYS A 86 4.28 -5.40 1.44
N PHE A 87 5.10 -5.72 2.43
CA PHE A 87 5.48 -7.11 2.72
C PHE A 87 4.31 -7.97 3.23
N CYS A 88 3.20 -7.38 3.57
CA CYS A 88 2.00 -8.14 3.89
C CYS A 88 1.38 -8.80 2.66
N CYS A 89 1.28 -8.11 1.52
CA CYS A 89 0.62 -8.65 0.32
C CYS A 89 1.53 -8.77 -0.90
N LEU A 90 2.70 -8.16 -0.90
CA LEU A 90 3.68 -8.07 -2.01
C LEU A 90 3.14 -7.48 -3.32
N MET A 91 1.89 -6.98 -3.29
CA MET A 91 1.16 -6.54 -4.49
C MET A 91 1.11 -5.03 -4.67
N ARG A 92 1.36 -4.26 -3.61
CA ARG A 92 1.11 -2.81 -3.58
C ARG A 92 2.25 -2.09 -2.89
N MET A 93 2.39 -0.80 -3.21
CA MET A 93 3.23 0.09 -2.44
C MET A 93 2.60 0.34 -1.06
N PRO A 94 3.40 0.35 0.03
CA PRO A 94 2.89 0.70 1.34
C PRO A 94 2.65 2.21 1.46
N GLU A 95 1.55 2.58 2.09
CA GLU A 95 1.14 3.98 2.24
C GLU A 95 1.07 4.41 3.71
N LYS A 96 0.98 3.46 4.63
CA LYS A 96 0.82 3.72 6.06
C LYS A 96 1.95 3.08 6.85
N VAL A 97 2.67 3.90 7.61
CA VAL A 97 3.79 3.46 8.45
C VAL A 97 3.30 3.27 9.87
N LEU A 98 3.60 2.10 10.43
CA LEU A 98 3.32 1.75 11.83
C LEU A 98 4.46 2.21 12.74
N GLY A 99 4.21 2.36 14.03
CA GLY A 99 5.20 2.78 15.02
C GLY A 99 6.44 1.89 15.11
N CYS A 100 6.35 0.61 14.72
CA CYS A 100 7.50 -0.30 14.59
C CYS A 100 8.35 -0.06 13.32
N GLY A 101 7.94 0.87 12.46
CA GLY A 101 8.61 1.19 11.20
C GLY A 101 8.23 0.28 10.02
N HIS A 102 7.35 -0.70 10.20
CA HIS A 102 6.77 -1.42 9.08
C HIS A 102 5.72 -0.55 8.38
N ALA A 103 5.62 -0.71 7.05
CA ALA A 103 4.65 0.01 6.26
C ALA A 103 3.70 -0.96 5.55
N LEU A 104 2.41 -0.64 5.59
CA LEU A 104 1.33 -1.44 4.99
C LEU A 104 0.59 -0.62 3.93
N CYS A 105 0.06 -1.28 2.92
CA CYS A 105 -0.82 -0.63 1.96
C CYS A 105 -2.23 -0.48 2.54
N ASP A 106 -3.00 0.44 1.97
CA ASP A 106 -4.37 0.75 2.39
C ASP A 106 -5.28 -0.48 2.45
N VAL A 107 -5.12 -1.41 1.49
CA VAL A 107 -5.91 -2.64 1.45
C VAL A 107 -5.59 -3.54 2.64
N CYS A 108 -4.30 -3.71 2.97
CA CYS A 108 -3.89 -4.53 4.10
C CYS A 108 -4.35 -3.93 5.44
N ILE A 109 -4.29 -2.59 5.60
CA ILE A 109 -4.86 -1.92 6.77
C ILE A 109 -6.38 -2.20 6.91
N LYS A 110 -7.12 -2.14 5.80
CA LYS A 110 -8.57 -2.41 5.82
C LYS A 110 -8.93 -3.88 6.09
N ILE A 111 -8.06 -4.80 5.69
CA ILE A 111 -8.28 -6.24 5.89
C ILE A 111 -7.93 -6.66 7.34
N PHE A 112 -6.82 -6.16 7.86
CA PHE A 112 -6.27 -6.61 9.15
C PHE A 112 -6.51 -5.65 10.31
N GLY A 113 -6.87 -4.39 10.02
CA GLY A 113 -7.25 -3.41 11.03
C GLY A 113 -8.72 -3.53 11.43
N THR A 114 -9.02 -3.01 12.60
CA THR A 114 -10.40 -2.95 13.13
C THR A 114 -11.06 -1.64 12.70
N PRO A 115 -12.23 -1.67 12.03
CA PRO A 115 -12.95 -0.46 11.67
C PRO A 115 -13.38 0.30 12.93
N SER A 116 -13.25 1.62 12.92
CA SER A 116 -13.72 2.47 14.01
C SER A 116 -15.26 2.50 14.05
N SER A 117 -15.81 2.40 15.25
CA SER A 117 -17.26 2.55 15.47
C SER A 117 -17.74 4.00 15.44
N SER A 118 -16.85 4.94 15.75
CA SER A 118 -17.16 6.37 15.86
C SER A 118 -16.85 7.14 14.56
N GLU A 119 -15.91 6.69 13.78
CA GLU A 119 -15.41 7.40 12.61
C GLU A 119 -15.48 6.54 11.34
N LYS A 120 -16.29 6.98 10.39
CA LYS A 120 -16.44 6.31 9.09
C LYS A 120 -15.13 6.33 8.33
N TYR A 121 -14.76 5.19 7.71
CA TYR A 121 -13.52 5.03 6.95
C TYR A 121 -12.23 5.18 7.77
N SER A 122 -12.31 5.03 9.10
CA SER A 122 -11.15 4.95 9.98
C SER A 122 -10.93 3.51 10.45
N TYR A 123 -9.67 3.08 10.50
CA TYR A 123 -9.26 1.74 10.90
C TYR A 123 -8.11 1.82 11.89
N THR A 124 -8.20 1.06 12.97
CA THR A 124 -7.16 0.97 13.98
C THR A 124 -6.39 -0.34 13.83
N VAL A 125 -5.07 -0.24 13.86
CA VAL A 125 -4.16 -1.40 13.88
C VAL A 125 -3.54 -1.51 15.26
N THR A 126 -3.94 -2.52 16.01
CA THR A 126 -3.47 -2.73 17.39
C THR A 126 -2.18 -3.53 17.47
N GLU A 127 -1.87 -4.29 16.42
CA GLU A 127 -0.68 -5.14 16.34
C GLU A 127 -0.18 -5.18 14.89
N CYS A 128 1.15 -5.13 14.74
CA CYS A 128 1.76 -5.23 13.42
C CYS A 128 1.67 -6.66 12.88
N VAL A 129 1.02 -6.85 11.74
CA VAL A 129 0.87 -8.17 11.10
C VAL A 129 2.21 -8.78 10.64
N LEU A 130 3.28 -7.98 10.55
CA LEU A 130 4.60 -8.43 10.10
C LEU A 130 5.55 -8.80 11.24
N CYS A 131 5.46 -8.16 12.39
CA CYS A 131 6.39 -8.41 13.50
C CYS A 131 5.72 -8.63 14.86
N GLY A 132 4.39 -8.53 14.94
CA GLY A 132 3.67 -8.71 16.19
C GLY A 132 3.84 -7.56 17.21
N ALA A 133 4.48 -6.45 16.83
CA ALA A 133 4.65 -5.33 17.75
C ALA A 133 3.30 -4.66 18.06
N PRO A 134 2.98 -4.40 19.34
CA PRO A 134 1.75 -3.73 19.72
C PRO A 134 1.79 -2.25 19.36
N HIS A 135 0.63 -1.70 18.97
CA HIS A 135 0.43 -0.29 18.66
C HIS A 135 -0.77 0.26 19.41
N TRP A 136 -0.55 1.29 20.23
CA TRP A 136 -1.58 1.84 21.10
C TRP A 136 -2.44 2.92 20.45
N ASP A 137 -1.94 3.56 19.35
CA ASP A 137 -2.62 4.70 18.71
C ASP A 137 -2.33 4.76 17.21
N SER A 138 -2.48 3.64 16.54
CA SER A 138 -2.32 3.59 15.07
C SER A 138 -3.68 3.57 14.40
N SER A 139 -4.36 4.73 14.38
CA SER A 139 -5.59 4.94 13.63
C SER A 139 -5.29 5.56 12.27
N PHE A 140 -5.86 5.00 11.22
CA PHE A 140 -5.68 5.43 9.84
C PHE A 140 -7.02 5.78 9.22
N ARG A 141 -7.16 7.02 8.80
CA ARG A 141 -8.34 7.50 8.09
C ARG A 141 -8.14 7.36 6.59
N PHE A 142 -9.16 6.85 5.90
CA PHE A 142 -9.18 6.68 4.47
C PHE A 142 -10.14 7.62 3.79
N VAL A 143 -9.82 7.99 2.58
CA VAL A 143 -10.74 8.76 1.73
C VAL A 143 -11.91 7.85 1.35
N PRO A 144 -13.15 8.33 1.47
CA PRO A 144 -14.32 7.60 1.01
C PRO A 144 -14.19 7.20 -0.47
N PRO A 145 -14.64 6.01 -0.88
CA PRO A 145 -14.65 5.61 -2.29
C PRO A 145 -15.47 6.54 -3.19
N THR A 146 -16.43 7.26 -2.57
CA THR A 146 -17.31 8.21 -3.23
C THR A 146 -16.75 9.64 -3.26
N ALA A 147 -15.58 9.90 -2.67
CA ALA A 147 -14.94 11.19 -2.76
C ALA A 147 -14.51 11.45 -4.21
N GLY A 148 -15.00 12.53 -4.76
CA GLY A 148 -14.59 13.01 -6.07
C GLY A 148 -13.11 13.41 -6.10
N VAL A 149 -12.52 13.40 -7.30
CA VAL A 149 -11.18 13.93 -7.54
C VAL A 149 -11.24 15.44 -7.43
N ARG A 150 -10.36 16.03 -6.62
CA ARG A 150 -10.23 17.48 -6.49
C ARG A 150 -9.28 17.95 -7.57
N MET A 151 -9.83 18.62 -8.58
CA MET A 151 -9.08 19.14 -9.71
C MET A 151 -8.86 20.66 -9.61
N LEU A 152 -7.63 21.08 -9.86
CA LEU A 152 -7.30 22.47 -10.14
C LEU A 152 -6.98 22.58 -11.63
N SER A 153 -7.77 23.38 -12.36
CA SER A 153 -7.52 23.70 -13.76
C SER A 153 -7.12 25.16 -13.87
N LEU A 154 -6.00 25.43 -14.54
CA LEU A 154 -5.47 26.76 -14.78
C LEU A 154 -5.54 27.06 -16.27
N ASP A 155 -6.31 28.09 -16.63
CA ASP A 155 -6.46 28.49 -18.02
C ASP A 155 -5.25 29.32 -18.48
N GLY A 156 -4.66 28.93 -19.61
CA GLY A 156 -3.55 29.64 -20.20
C GLY A 156 -3.94 31.05 -20.66
N GLY A 157 -3.04 32.00 -20.48
CA GLY A 157 -3.29 33.37 -20.86
C GLY A 157 -2.02 34.19 -21.14
N GLY A 158 -0.88 33.54 -21.37
CA GLY A 158 0.40 34.17 -21.49
C GLY A 158 0.76 34.95 -20.22
N VAL A 159 1.04 36.30 -20.38
CA VAL A 159 1.36 37.17 -19.23
C VAL A 159 0.23 37.25 -18.18
N ARG A 160 -1.02 36.91 -18.53
CA ARG A 160 -2.16 36.93 -17.59
C ARG A 160 -2.13 35.76 -16.62
N GLY A 161 -1.36 34.71 -16.90
CA GLY A 161 -1.13 33.59 -15.99
C GLY A 161 -0.54 34.00 -14.63
N VAL A 162 0.10 35.18 -14.55
CA VAL A 162 0.56 35.72 -13.27
C VAL A 162 -0.59 35.99 -12.29
N ILE A 163 -1.78 36.31 -12.81
CA ILE A 163 -2.95 36.61 -11.95
C ILE A 163 -3.38 35.37 -11.15
N PRO A 164 -3.73 34.21 -11.78
CA PRO A 164 -4.09 33.03 -11.02
C PRO A 164 -2.95 32.55 -10.11
N LEU A 165 -1.69 32.63 -10.53
CA LEU A 165 -0.56 32.26 -9.69
C LEU A 165 -0.44 33.13 -8.44
N THR A 166 -0.70 34.43 -8.53
CA THR A 166 -0.72 35.33 -7.38
C THR A 166 -1.84 34.98 -6.40
N PHE A 167 -3.03 34.62 -6.93
CA PHE A 167 -4.12 34.14 -6.07
C PHE A 167 -3.78 32.81 -5.38
N LEU A 168 -3.17 31.87 -6.10
CA LEU A 168 -2.77 30.58 -5.53
C LEU A 168 -1.71 30.76 -4.44
N ALA A 169 -0.70 31.61 -4.67
CA ALA A 169 0.31 31.93 -3.67
C ALA A 169 -0.32 32.53 -2.41
N ARG A 170 -1.30 33.45 -2.59
CA ARG A 170 -2.00 34.04 -1.45
C ARG A 170 -2.82 33.00 -0.67
N ILE A 171 -3.46 32.07 -1.37
CA ILE A 171 -4.22 30.98 -0.74
C ILE A 171 -3.26 30.06 0.05
N GLU A 172 -2.08 29.73 -0.46
CA GLU A 172 -1.08 28.97 0.27
C GLU A 172 -0.62 29.67 1.57
N GLU A 173 -0.40 30.99 1.49
CA GLU A 173 -0.06 31.79 2.65
C GLU A 173 -1.17 31.76 3.71
N ASP A 174 -2.44 31.95 3.29
CA ASP A 174 -3.57 31.98 4.21
C ASP A 174 -3.92 30.59 4.80
N LEU A 175 -3.66 29.51 4.06
CA LEU A 175 -3.90 28.12 4.51
C LEU A 175 -2.73 27.55 5.32
N PHE A 176 -1.56 28.17 5.30
CA PHE A 176 -0.32 27.64 5.88
C PHE A 176 0.01 26.21 5.39
N CYS A 177 -0.43 25.86 4.19
CA CYS A 177 -0.33 24.52 3.63
C CYS A 177 -0.18 24.58 2.10
N PRO A 178 0.77 23.85 1.51
CA PRO A 178 0.95 23.84 0.06
C PRO A 178 -0.31 23.40 -0.69
N LEU A 179 -0.65 24.07 -1.76
CA LEU A 179 -1.85 23.78 -2.58
C LEU A 179 -1.88 22.35 -3.11
N ARG A 180 -0.72 21.76 -3.39
CA ARG A 180 -0.60 20.35 -3.81
C ARG A 180 -1.22 19.36 -2.82
N GLU A 181 -1.39 19.75 -1.56
CA GLU A 181 -2.04 18.90 -0.54
C GLU A 181 -3.57 19.00 -0.62
N HIS A 182 -4.11 20.01 -1.30
CA HIS A 182 -5.54 20.24 -1.45
C HIS A 182 -6.11 19.66 -2.74
N PHE A 183 -5.27 19.41 -3.76
CA PHE A 183 -5.71 18.91 -5.05
C PHE A 183 -5.11 17.54 -5.37
N ASP A 184 -5.91 16.68 -5.98
CA ASP A 184 -5.52 15.35 -6.41
C ASP A 184 -4.95 15.37 -7.84
N PHE A 185 -5.32 16.40 -8.61
CA PHE A 185 -4.87 16.62 -9.98
C PHE A 185 -4.81 18.11 -10.28
N VAL A 186 -3.71 18.54 -10.92
CA VAL A 186 -3.53 19.91 -11.38
C VAL A 186 -3.22 19.86 -12.86
N CYS A 187 -3.92 20.67 -13.65
CA CYS A 187 -3.69 20.83 -15.09
C CYS A 187 -3.65 22.31 -15.46
N GLY A 188 -2.85 22.62 -16.45
CA GLY A 188 -2.73 23.98 -16.97
C GLY A 188 -2.43 23.96 -18.46
N THR A 189 -2.80 25.04 -19.15
CA THR A 189 -2.52 25.24 -20.57
C THR A 189 -1.56 26.39 -20.78
N SER A 190 -0.70 26.33 -21.82
CA SER A 190 0.23 27.41 -22.19
C SER A 190 1.24 27.75 -21.06
N ALA A 191 1.40 29.03 -20.72
CA ALA A 191 2.33 29.49 -19.68
C ALA A 191 2.02 28.90 -18.29
N ASP A 192 0.75 28.63 -17.98
CA ASP A 192 0.34 28.06 -16.70
C ASP A 192 0.64 26.57 -16.62
N GLY A 193 0.84 25.90 -17.77
CA GLY A 193 1.39 24.55 -17.83
C GLY A 193 2.82 24.46 -17.30
N PHE A 194 3.63 25.50 -17.46
CA PHE A 194 4.97 25.58 -16.89
C PHE A 194 4.95 25.78 -15.37
N ALA A 195 3.97 26.53 -14.86
CA ALA A 195 3.84 26.75 -13.42
C ALA A 195 3.42 25.46 -12.68
N THR A 196 2.79 24.51 -13.37
CA THR A 196 2.45 23.20 -12.83
C THR A 196 3.61 22.20 -12.93
N SER A 197 4.68 22.52 -13.68
CA SER A 197 5.83 21.65 -13.96
C SER A 197 7.12 21.98 -13.22
N GLU A 198 7.19 23.05 -12.41
CA GLU A 198 8.37 23.45 -11.62
C GLU A 198 8.25 23.09 -10.13
N PRO A 199 9.30 22.63 -9.49
CA PRO A 199 10.13 21.45 -9.74
C PRO A 199 9.66 20.29 -8.89
N THR A 200 8.61 19.69 -9.29
CA THR A 200 8.26 18.36 -8.79
C THR A 200 8.61 17.37 -9.89
N GLU A 201 9.87 16.95 -9.93
CA GLU A 201 10.20 15.65 -10.46
C GLU A 201 9.14 14.69 -9.92
N ARG A 202 8.17 14.30 -10.72
CA ARG A 202 7.16 13.28 -10.43
C ARG A 202 5.68 13.68 -10.45
N LEU A 203 5.24 14.48 -11.42
CA LEU A 203 3.81 14.46 -11.74
C LEU A 203 3.46 13.39 -12.78
N THR A 204 4.45 12.83 -13.51
CA THR A 204 4.24 11.77 -14.51
C THR A 204 4.36 10.35 -13.96
N ASP A 205 4.93 10.19 -12.74
CA ASP A 205 5.08 8.90 -12.05
C ASP A 205 4.25 8.83 -10.76
N CYS A 206 3.12 9.53 -10.69
CA CYS A 206 2.35 9.58 -9.45
C CYS A 206 1.63 8.25 -9.19
N PRO A 207 2.24 7.31 -8.43
CA PRO A 207 1.45 6.38 -7.66
C PRO A 207 0.75 7.24 -6.62
N ARG A 208 -0.56 7.11 -6.50
CA ARG A 208 -1.43 7.78 -5.53
C ARG A 208 -0.66 8.27 -4.30
N TRP A 209 -0.45 9.59 -4.23
CA TRP A 209 0.29 10.22 -3.14
C TRP A 209 -0.36 9.88 -1.79
N PRO A 210 0.38 9.35 -0.80
CA PRO A 210 -0.17 9.13 0.53
C PRO A 210 -0.48 10.47 1.18
N ARG A 211 -1.73 10.71 1.52
CA ARG A 211 -2.11 11.87 2.33
C ARG A 211 -1.61 11.61 3.74
N HIS A 212 -0.44 12.12 4.06
CA HIS A 212 -0.01 12.19 5.43
C HIS A 212 -0.85 13.26 6.15
N HIS A 213 -1.77 12.83 7.00
CA HIS A 213 -2.15 13.64 8.13
C HIS A 213 -0.87 13.85 8.95
N ARG A 214 -0.27 15.04 8.87
CA ARG A 214 0.59 15.49 9.94
C ARG A 214 -0.32 15.83 11.11
N ASP A 215 -0.12 15.14 12.21
CA ASP A 215 -0.55 15.62 13.51
C ASP A 215 -0.03 17.04 13.64
N LEU A 216 -0.95 18.00 13.70
CA LEU A 216 -0.65 19.36 14.12
C LEU A 216 -0.19 19.25 15.59
N PRO A 217 1.00 19.74 15.95
CA PRO A 217 1.34 19.83 17.36
C PRO A 217 0.38 20.82 18.03
N ASP A 218 -0.22 20.41 19.13
CA ASP A 218 -0.94 21.26 20.08
C ASP A 218 -0.02 22.40 20.55
N ALA A 219 -0.04 23.52 19.85
CA ALA A 219 0.70 24.72 20.22
C ALA A 219 -0.09 25.97 19.84
N LEU A 220 -1.29 26.11 20.41
CA LEU A 220 -1.96 27.39 20.55
C LEU A 220 -2.87 27.36 21.81
N GLU A 221 -2.27 27.10 22.97
CA GLU A 221 -2.72 27.67 24.23
C GLU A 221 -1.57 28.54 24.77
N ARG A 222 -1.62 29.83 24.41
CA ARG A 222 -1.24 30.96 25.29
C ARG A 222 -1.76 32.26 24.69
#